data_28dfbf3f216ccebfdd1f4cb82a1ddd5a
#
_entry.id   28dfbf3f216ccebfdd1f4cb82a1ddd5a
#
_cell.length_a   1.000
_cell.length_b   1.000
_cell.length_c   1.000
_cell.angle_alpha   90.00
_cell.angle_beta   90.00
_cell.angle_gamma   90.00
#
_symmetry.space_group_name_H-M   'P 1'
#
loop_
_entity.id
_entity.type
_entity.pdbx_description
1 polymer ?
#
loop_
_entity_poly.entity_id
_entity_poly.type
_entity_poly.pdbx_seq_one_letter_code
_entity_poly.pdbx_strand_id
1 'polypeptide(L)'
;MEDLFWRRQEDILKKALLRLAQFETVDVEMVRTLTEDIADLKQMGEWFYSLPLLHYDAERQRYCLCALLREFLLYRLHNASFLTQWDSYHRCGCWYREHGETKKAVAAFYKVLDYAGILSCDLTGLLFEKFDKLSYTEIAGEILRHCPMETKQRYPLSLLRLCYALFADAAFTEYQQLLEEAKDIICDGNDPNLLGEWELIAAFQDFPNLEKMEQHYQRAKRLMTAPSVIFTVGEPFLFGSISMWRLFYTKPGELERTAETLERVMQLYNSLTAGHGSGAAELYRGEVCCAQGRFADAEIYGYQALYASLQRKNACVTYGAVLLLGTNAVYRGDLAAWKRTLDYLEDPAHTYAFLQDTFLDVCMKETVQSYFAMLQPKESRLRKRLQAASNRLYDLNFTNSAIKGVRIPRIILKEELS
;
A
#
# COMPACT_ATOMS: atom_id res chain seq x y z
N MET A 1 36.16 15.88 15.57
CA MET A 1 35.82 15.77 14.14
C MET A 1 35.84 17.14 13.44
N GLU A 2 35.19 18.18 14.00
CA GLU A 2 35.11 19.51 13.38
C GLU A 2 36.50 20.08 13.02
N ASP A 3 37.37 20.31 14.00
CA ASP A 3 38.69 20.92 13.78
C ASP A 3 39.73 19.97 13.19
N LEU A 4 39.65 18.69 13.52
CA LEU A 4 40.64 17.69 13.10
C LEU A 4 40.41 17.17 11.69
N PHE A 5 39.13 17.19 11.23
CA PHE A 5 38.74 16.61 9.96
C PHE A 5 38.03 17.64 9.06
N TRP A 6 36.83 18.13 9.44
CA TRP A 6 35.96 18.90 8.57
C TRP A 6 36.53 20.20 8.05
N ARG A 7 37.12 21.03 8.95
CA ARG A 7 37.67 22.34 8.55
C ARG A 7 38.86 22.22 7.61
N ARG A 8 39.52 21.08 7.59
CA ARG A 8 40.69 20.83 6.74
C ARG A 8 40.36 20.34 5.35
N GLN A 9 39.11 19.97 5.10
CA GLN A 9 38.69 19.47 3.81
C GLN A 9 38.34 20.60 2.85
N GLU A 10 38.59 20.37 1.57
CA GLU A 10 38.13 21.24 0.49
C GLU A 10 36.59 21.27 0.42
N ASP A 11 36.03 22.41 0.02
CA ASP A 11 34.59 22.60 0.00
C ASP A 11 33.90 21.64 -0.99
N ILE A 12 34.58 21.28 -2.08
CA ILE A 12 34.14 20.27 -3.06
C ILE A 12 34.01 18.91 -2.39
N LEU A 13 35.04 18.47 -1.63
CA LEU A 13 35.00 17.22 -0.91
C LEU A 13 33.95 17.24 0.21
N LYS A 14 33.76 18.32 0.91
CA LYS A 14 32.68 18.49 1.90
C LYS A 14 31.32 18.26 1.26
N LYS A 15 31.08 18.85 0.08
CA LYS A 15 29.84 18.68 -0.67
C LYS A 15 29.62 17.21 -1.06
N ALA A 16 30.64 16.54 -1.59
CA ALA A 16 30.58 15.13 -1.94
C ALA A 16 30.26 14.26 -0.72
N LEU A 17 30.96 14.47 0.40
CA LEU A 17 30.75 13.70 1.62
C LEU A 17 29.33 13.87 2.20
N LEU A 18 28.75 15.07 2.13
CA LEU A 18 27.37 15.30 2.57
C LEU A 18 26.36 14.54 1.73
N ARG A 19 26.55 14.44 0.41
CA ARG A 19 25.70 13.63 -0.48
C ARG A 19 25.82 12.13 -0.16
N LEU A 20 27.06 11.64 0.02
CA LEU A 20 27.34 10.23 0.27
C LEU A 20 26.96 9.78 1.68
N ALA A 21 26.87 10.67 2.66
CA ALA A 21 26.51 10.34 4.03
C ALA A 21 25.11 9.74 4.20
N GLN A 22 24.24 9.90 3.20
CA GLN A 22 22.90 9.25 3.18
C GLN A 22 23.01 7.72 3.12
N PHE A 23 24.13 7.20 2.61
CA PHE A 23 24.37 5.78 2.39
C PHE A 23 25.32 5.20 3.44
N GLU A 24 25.13 3.95 3.83
CA GLU A 24 26.04 3.24 4.72
C GLU A 24 27.27 2.76 3.96
N THR A 25 27.03 2.32 2.73
CA THR A 25 28.08 1.89 1.81
C THR A 25 27.85 2.56 0.46
N VAL A 26 28.94 2.90 -0.23
CA VAL A 26 28.90 3.50 -1.56
C VAL A 26 29.82 2.75 -2.51
N ASP A 27 29.35 2.45 -3.69
CA ASP A 27 30.17 1.91 -4.77
C ASP A 27 30.64 3.00 -5.74
N VAL A 28 31.46 2.61 -6.70
CA VAL A 28 32.05 3.55 -7.67
C VAL A 28 30.99 4.23 -8.55
N GLU A 29 29.90 3.52 -8.86
CA GLU A 29 28.80 4.08 -9.67
C GLU A 29 28.03 5.13 -8.90
N MET A 30 27.71 4.86 -7.62
CA MET A 30 27.11 5.85 -6.71
C MET A 30 27.98 7.10 -6.59
N VAL A 31 29.28 6.91 -6.36
CA VAL A 31 30.22 8.04 -6.26
C VAL A 31 30.19 8.86 -7.55
N ARG A 32 30.30 8.20 -8.70
CA ARG A 32 30.26 8.89 -10.00
C ARG A 32 28.97 9.70 -10.18
N THR A 33 27.83 9.05 -10.03
CA THR A 33 26.52 9.69 -10.28
C THR A 33 26.23 10.82 -9.32
N LEU A 34 26.56 10.64 -8.03
CA LEU A 34 26.26 11.64 -7.00
C LEU A 34 27.25 12.81 -6.99
N THR A 35 28.41 12.70 -7.65
CA THR A 35 29.46 13.71 -7.59
C THR A 35 29.97 14.20 -8.96
N GLU A 36 29.40 13.74 -10.07
CA GLU A 36 29.81 14.08 -11.46
C GLU A 36 29.87 15.58 -11.76
N ASP A 37 29.02 16.37 -11.08
CA ASP A 37 28.97 17.82 -11.24
C ASP A 37 30.01 18.58 -10.39
N ILE A 38 30.74 17.88 -9.52
CA ILE A 38 31.67 18.53 -8.57
C ILE A 38 33.11 18.02 -8.69
N ALA A 39 33.34 16.77 -9.10
CA ALA A 39 34.67 16.21 -9.27
C ALA A 39 34.65 15.00 -10.20
N ASP A 40 35.77 14.73 -10.88
CA ASP A 40 35.91 13.48 -11.62
C ASP A 40 36.22 12.29 -10.70
N LEU A 41 36.03 11.08 -11.22
CA LEU A 41 36.24 9.84 -10.44
C LEU A 41 37.67 9.67 -9.95
N LYS A 42 38.66 10.13 -10.69
CA LYS A 42 40.06 10.02 -10.30
C LYS A 42 40.34 10.88 -9.06
N GLN A 43 39.89 12.12 -9.08
CA GLN A 43 40.00 13.04 -7.96
C GLN A 43 39.25 12.54 -6.73
N MET A 44 38.02 12.01 -6.92
CA MET A 44 37.27 11.38 -5.84
C MET A 44 37.97 10.17 -5.27
N GLY A 45 38.56 9.32 -6.08
CA GLY A 45 39.35 8.17 -5.65
C GLY A 45 40.57 8.56 -4.83
N GLU A 46 41.31 9.59 -5.24
CA GLU A 46 42.46 10.11 -4.50
C GLU A 46 42.05 10.65 -3.12
N TRP A 47 40.93 11.38 -3.05
CA TRP A 47 40.38 11.85 -1.78
C TRP A 47 39.94 10.73 -0.87
N PHE A 48 39.19 9.74 -1.40
CA PHE A 48 38.68 8.62 -0.60
C PHE A 48 39.80 7.75 -0.05
N TYR A 49 40.87 7.54 -0.83
CA TYR A 49 42.04 6.81 -0.37
C TYR A 49 42.77 7.54 0.79
N SER A 50 42.72 8.87 0.79
CA SER A 50 43.33 9.69 1.84
C SER A 50 42.49 9.84 3.11
N LEU A 51 41.20 9.41 3.09
CA LEU A 51 40.31 9.59 4.23
C LEU A 51 40.42 8.41 5.22
N PRO A 52 40.95 8.63 6.44
CA PRO A 52 41.21 7.55 7.39
C PRO A 52 39.97 6.89 7.97
N LEU A 53 38.76 7.47 7.77
CA LEU A 53 37.48 6.98 8.29
C LEU A 53 36.60 6.39 7.20
N LEU A 54 37.14 6.24 6.00
CA LEU A 54 36.52 5.57 4.88
C LEU A 54 37.28 4.29 4.58
N HIS A 55 36.62 3.14 4.68
CA HIS A 55 37.22 1.84 4.43
C HIS A 55 36.71 1.26 3.11
N TYR A 56 37.61 0.76 2.28
CA TYR A 56 37.27 0.05 1.06
C TYR A 56 37.17 -1.47 1.35
N ASP A 57 35.97 -2.01 1.19
CA ASP A 57 35.71 -3.45 1.22
C ASP A 57 35.97 -4.03 -0.18
N ALA A 58 37.11 -4.70 -0.34
CA ALA A 58 37.51 -5.25 -1.62
C ALA A 58 36.64 -6.45 -2.08
N GLU A 59 36.04 -7.19 -1.15
CA GLU A 59 35.15 -8.32 -1.48
C GLU A 59 33.84 -7.82 -2.08
N ARG A 60 33.29 -6.75 -1.52
CA ARG A 60 32.03 -6.14 -1.95
C ARG A 60 32.21 -5.01 -2.97
N GLN A 61 33.46 -4.62 -3.24
CA GLN A 61 33.82 -3.48 -4.09
C GLN A 61 33.10 -2.18 -3.69
N ARG A 62 33.01 -1.92 -2.39
CA ARG A 62 32.30 -0.77 -1.83
C ARG A 62 33.14 -0.04 -0.79
N TYR A 63 32.91 1.28 -0.72
CA TYR A 63 33.41 2.10 0.36
C TYR A 63 32.40 2.10 1.51
N CYS A 64 32.88 1.86 2.72
CA CYS A 64 32.09 1.90 3.94
C CYS A 64 32.47 3.14 4.75
N LEU A 65 31.51 3.99 5.01
CA LEU A 65 31.68 5.11 5.94
C LEU A 65 31.61 4.57 7.36
N CYS A 66 32.62 4.84 8.19
CA CYS A 66 32.49 4.45 9.59
C CYS A 66 31.30 5.20 10.24
N ALA A 67 30.61 4.54 11.16
CA ALA A 67 29.39 5.07 11.78
C ALA A 67 29.60 6.47 12.36
N LEU A 68 30.72 6.72 13.05
CA LEU A 68 31.05 8.01 13.64
C LEU A 68 31.19 9.13 12.58
N LEU A 69 31.82 8.83 11.44
CA LEU A 69 31.93 9.81 10.34
C LEU A 69 30.55 10.08 9.74
N ARG A 70 29.78 9.03 9.48
CA ARG A 70 28.46 9.15 8.90
C ARG A 70 27.51 9.98 9.78
N GLU A 71 27.45 9.70 11.08
CA GLU A 71 26.66 10.48 12.03
C GLU A 71 27.07 11.95 12.06
N PHE A 72 28.39 12.22 12.06
CA PHE A 72 28.91 13.57 12.00
C PHE A 72 28.50 14.29 10.70
N LEU A 73 28.59 13.64 9.55
CA LEU A 73 28.22 14.21 8.27
C LEU A 73 26.70 14.46 8.18
N LEU A 74 25.88 13.53 8.68
CA LEU A 74 24.43 13.70 8.75
C LEU A 74 24.05 14.87 9.67
N TYR A 75 24.73 15.02 10.81
CA TYR A 75 24.57 16.19 11.68
C TYR A 75 24.94 17.49 10.96
N ARG A 76 26.05 17.49 10.21
CA ARG A 76 26.47 18.65 9.41
C ARG A 76 25.46 18.97 8.31
N LEU A 77 24.95 17.97 7.62
CA LEU A 77 23.91 18.14 6.60
C LEU A 77 22.63 18.73 7.19
N HIS A 78 22.19 18.21 8.33
CA HIS A 78 20.99 18.71 9.01
C HIS A 78 21.12 20.21 9.41
N ASN A 79 22.32 20.66 9.74
CA ASN A 79 22.61 22.07 10.11
C ASN A 79 23.16 22.91 8.94
N ALA A 80 23.16 22.37 7.71
CA ALA A 80 23.59 23.09 6.53
C ALA A 80 22.49 24.05 6.00
N SER A 81 22.86 24.90 5.05
CA SER A 81 21.87 25.73 4.36
C SER A 81 20.81 24.87 3.66
N PHE A 82 19.61 25.42 3.49
CA PHE A 82 18.53 24.72 2.76
C PHE A 82 18.99 24.26 1.37
N LEU A 83 19.72 25.07 0.62
CA LEU A 83 20.24 24.72 -0.69
C LEU A 83 21.18 23.50 -0.65
N THR A 84 22.01 23.39 0.38
CA THR A 84 22.91 22.24 0.55
C THR A 84 22.13 20.99 0.93
N GLN A 85 21.13 21.11 1.79
CA GLN A 85 20.24 20.01 2.15
C GLN A 85 19.46 19.55 0.91
N TRP A 86 18.86 20.49 0.18
CA TRP A 86 18.08 20.21 -1.03
C TRP A 86 18.93 19.48 -2.07
N ASP A 87 20.12 20.00 -2.38
CA ASP A 87 21.04 19.37 -3.35
C ASP A 87 21.38 17.92 -2.94
N SER A 88 21.70 17.70 -1.67
CA SER A 88 22.08 16.38 -1.17
C SER A 88 20.89 15.40 -1.19
N TYR A 89 19.74 15.77 -0.64
CA TYR A 89 18.58 14.89 -0.58
C TYR A 89 17.93 14.67 -1.95
N HIS A 90 17.88 15.69 -2.80
CA HIS A 90 17.37 15.56 -4.16
C HIS A 90 18.16 14.53 -4.97
N ARG A 91 19.52 14.64 -4.95
CA ARG A 91 20.37 13.68 -5.68
C ARG A 91 20.26 12.26 -5.14
N CYS A 92 20.21 12.11 -3.83
CA CYS A 92 19.97 10.79 -3.22
C CYS A 92 18.61 10.23 -3.62
N GLY A 93 17.57 11.07 -3.63
CA GLY A 93 16.24 10.69 -4.07
C GLY A 93 16.22 10.24 -5.54
N CYS A 94 16.91 10.98 -6.42
CA CYS A 94 17.06 10.58 -7.84
C CYS A 94 17.76 9.23 -7.97
N TRP A 95 18.87 9.04 -7.25
CA TRP A 95 19.58 7.76 -7.23
C TRP A 95 18.66 6.61 -6.83
N TYR A 96 17.97 6.73 -5.68
CA TYR A 96 17.07 5.70 -5.19
C TYR A 96 15.93 5.42 -6.17
N ARG A 97 15.36 6.45 -6.78
CA ARG A 97 14.29 6.30 -7.78
C ARG A 97 14.76 5.50 -9.00
N GLU A 98 15.93 5.83 -9.54
CA GLU A 98 16.52 5.15 -10.71
C GLU A 98 16.88 3.69 -10.44
N HIS A 99 17.11 3.34 -9.17
CA HIS A 99 17.40 1.97 -8.74
C HIS A 99 16.18 1.22 -8.19
N GLY A 100 14.96 1.77 -8.35
CA GLY A 100 13.72 1.12 -7.92
C GLY A 100 13.49 1.12 -6.40
N GLU A 101 14.30 1.86 -5.64
CA GLU A 101 14.19 1.99 -4.18
C GLU A 101 13.19 3.11 -3.81
N THR A 102 11.96 2.99 -4.32
CA THR A 102 10.95 4.07 -4.25
C THR A 102 10.71 4.62 -2.86
N LYS A 103 10.65 3.75 -1.84
CA LYS A 103 10.47 4.18 -0.44
C LYS A 103 11.56 5.14 0.02
N LYS A 104 12.81 4.80 -0.27
CA LYS A 104 13.98 5.64 0.09
C LYS A 104 14.01 6.93 -0.72
N ALA A 105 13.61 6.85 -2.00
CA ALA A 105 13.50 8.02 -2.87
C ALA A 105 12.47 9.02 -2.30
N VAL A 106 11.26 8.57 -2.02
CA VAL A 106 10.19 9.40 -1.44
C VAL A 106 10.62 9.99 -0.10
N ALA A 107 11.24 9.19 0.78
CA ALA A 107 11.74 9.69 2.07
C ALA A 107 12.83 10.78 1.92
N ALA A 108 13.73 10.62 0.94
CA ALA A 108 14.77 11.62 0.67
C ALA A 108 14.17 12.91 0.12
N PHE A 109 13.29 12.84 -0.89
CA PHE A 109 12.62 14.02 -1.46
C PHE A 109 11.76 14.75 -0.42
N TYR A 110 11.08 14.01 0.45
CA TYR A 110 10.22 14.60 1.48
C TYR A 110 11.00 15.45 2.49
N LYS A 111 12.23 15.06 2.84
CA LYS A 111 13.08 15.83 3.78
C LYS A 111 13.33 17.27 3.34
N VAL A 112 13.23 17.55 2.05
CA VAL A 112 13.44 18.88 1.47
C VAL A 112 12.23 19.41 0.74
N LEU A 113 11.07 18.78 0.92
CA LEU A 113 9.80 19.14 0.30
C LEU A 113 9.87 19.22 -1.24
N ASP A 114 10.66 18.33 -1.83
CA ASP A 114 10.74 18.20 -3.28
C ASP A 114 9.53 17.40 -3.81
N TYR A 115 8.41 18.10 -3.94
CA TYR A 115 7.16 17.50 -4.40
C TYR A 115 7.26 16.95 -5.83
N ALA A 116 8.05 17.60 -6.69
CA ALA A 116 8.28 17.11 -8.05
C ALA A 116 9.03 15.77 -8.02
N GLY A 117 10.04 15.65 -7.17
CA GLY A 117 10.75 14.41 -6.92
C GLY A 117 9.82 13.29 -6.44
N ILE A 118 8.97 13.57 -5.44
CA ILE A 118 8.00 12.60 -4.90
C ILE A 118 7.03 12.14 -6.00
N LEU A 119 6.40 13.09 -6.70
CA LEU A 119 5.40 12.78 -7.73
C LEU A 119 5.99 12.09 -8.96
N SER A 120 7.31 12.22 -9.19
CA SER A 120 8.03 11.53 -10.27
C SER A 120 8.34 10.06 -9.96
N CYS A 121 8.17 9.63 -8.71
CA CYS A 121 8.37 8.24 -8.31
C CYS A 121 7.22 7.35 -8.79
N ASP A 122 7.52 6.06 -8.97
CA ASP A 122 6.46 5.06 -9.10
C ASP A 122 5.83 4.81 -7.74
N LEU A 123 4.66 5.43 -7.50
CA LEU A 123 3.94 5.35 -6.23
C LEU A 123 3.04 4.11 -6.12
N THR A 124 3.14 3.16 -7.06
CA THR A 124 2.40 1.88 -6.98
C THR A 124 2.92 0.98 -5.85
N GLY A 125 2.04 0.18 -5.28
CA GLY A 125 2.42 -0.78 -4.25
C GLY A 125 2.82 -0.17 -2.90
N LEU A 126 2.68 1.15 -2.73
CA LEU A 126 3.10 1.85 -1.52
C LEU A 126 1.96 2.10 -0.52
N LEU A 127 0.77 1.61 -0.83
CA LEU A 127 -0.39 1.73 0.04
C LEU A 127 -0.09 1.10 1.41
N PHE A 128 -0.35 1.82 2.51
CA PHE A 128 -0.03 1.43 3.89
C PHE A 128 1.46 1.41 4.27
N GLU A 129 2.35 1.82 3.39
CA GLU A 129 3.77 1.92 3.72
C GLU A 129 4.08 3.15 4.56
N LYS A 130 5.17 3.06 5.33
CA LYS A 130 5.72 4.19 6.08
C LYS A 130 7.08 4.58 5.52
N PHE A 131 7.28 5.88 5.41
CA PHE A 131 8.51 6.50 4.93
C PHE A 131 9.16 7.24 6.10
N ASP A 132 10.17 6.66 6.71
CA ASP A 132 10.89 7.31 7.82
C ASP A 132 9.93 7.88 8.90
N LYS A 133 8.92 7.09 9.31
CA LYS A 133 7.82 7.38 10.26
C LYS A 133 6.59 8.10 9.69
N LEU A 134 6.61 8.60 8.47
CA LEU A 134 5.46 9.22 7.82
C LEU A 134 4.63 8.16 7.09
N SER A 135 3.33 8.30 7.13
CA SER A 135 2.43 7.50 6.31
C SER A 135 2.34 8.07 4.91
N TYR A 136 1.95 7.23 3.95
CA TYR A 136 1.68 7.66 2.59
C TYR A 136 0.58 8.73 2.53
N THR A 137 -0.42 8.62 3.40
CA THR A 137 -1.52 9.55 3.54
C THR A 137 -1.08 10.93 4.05
N GLU A 138 -0.12 10.97 5.00
CA GLU A 138 0.46 12.26 5.44
C GLU A 138 1.18 12.96 4.30
N ILE A 139 1.92 12.21 3.47
CA ILE A 139 2.58 12.74 2.28
C ILE A 139 1.55 13.26 1.27
N ALA A 140 0.45 12.52 1.04
CA ALA A 140 -0.63 12.93 0.16
C ALA A 140 -1.30 14.23 0.64
N GLY A 141 -1.58 14.35 1.93
CA GLY A 141 -2.11 15.55 2.54
C GLY A 141 -1.17 16.75 2.42
N GLU A 142 0.14 16.53 2.56
CA GLU A 142 1.15 17.57 2.38
C GLU A 142 1.21 18.07 0.93
N ILE A 143 1.19 17.15 -0.04
CA ILE A 143 1.13 17.47 -1.47
C ILE A 143 -0.15 18.24 -1.82
N LEU A 144 -1.29 17.83 -1.28
CA LEU A 144 -2.54 18.54 -1.48
C LEU A 144 -2.44 20.01 -1.06
N ARG A 145 -1.90 20.27 0.12
CA ARG A 145 -1.86 21.62 0.73
C ARG A 145 -0.76 22.53 0.16
N HIS A 146 0.39 21.97 -0.19
CA HIS A 146 1.61 22.77 -0.41
C HIS A 146 2.28 22.58 -1.76
N CYS A 147 1.94 21.52 -2.53
CA CYS A 147 2.53 21.32 -3.83
C CYS A 147 1.99 22.35 -4.85
N PRO A 148 2.87 23.07 -5.57
CA PRO A 148 2.44 24.02 -6.61
C PRO A 148 1.61 23.33 -7.71
N MET A 149 0.60 24.03 -8.22
CA MET A 149 -0.30 23.51 -9.26
C MET A 149 0.46 23.09 -10.54
N GLU A 150 1.45 23.89 -10.94
CA GLU A 150 2.30 23.56 -12.10
C GLU A 150 3.04 22.22 -11.94
N THR A 151 3.42 21.87 -10.71
CA THR A 151 4.03 20.59 -10.41
C THR A 151 2.99 19.47 -10.46
N LYS A 152 1.81 19.67 -9.89
CA LYS A 152 0.70 18.70 -9.94
C LYS A 152 0.30 18.38 -11.38
N GLN A 153 0.23 19.38 -12.26
CA GLN A 153 -0.13 19.21 -13.67
C GLN A 153 0.83 18.28 -14.46
N ARG A 154 2.06 18.16 -14.02
CA ARG A 154 3.06 17.26 -14.65
C ARG A 154 2.86 15.79 -14.29
N TYR A 155 2.15 15.50 -13.21
CA TYR A 155 2.06 14.15 -12.64
C TYR A 155 0.62 13.73 -12.28
N PRO A 156 -0.34 13.81 -13.22
CA PRO A 156 -1.75 13.54 -12.91
C PRO A 156 -1.99 12.10 -12.44
N LEU A 157 -1.26 11.13 -12.97
CA LEU A 157 -1.37 9.73 -12.55
C LEU A 157 -0.94 9.54 -11.10
N SER A 158 0.14 10.20 -10.67
CA SER A 158 0.60 10.15 -9.28
C SER A 158 -0.41 10.79 -8.32
N LEU A 159 -1.13 11.85 -8.76
CA LEU A 159 -2.23 12.43 -7.97
C LEU A 159 -3.37 11.42 -7.77
N LEU A 160 -3.74 10.66 -8.80
CA LEU A 160 -4.78 9.63 -8.68
C LEU A 160 -4.37 8.49 -7.74
N ARG A 161 -3.09 8.10 -7.74
CA ARG A 161 -2.55 7.14 -6.75
C ARG A 161 -2.60 7.68 -5.33
N LEU A 162 -2.32 8.96 -5.14
CA LEU A 162 -2.47 9.62 -3.84
C LEU A 162 -3.94 9.71 -3.42
N CYS A 163 -4.88 9.96 -4.34
CA CYS A 163 -6.32 9.87 -4.05
C CYS A 163 -6.70 8.48 -3.55
N TYR A 164 -6.17 7.42 -4.20
CA TYR A 164 -6.41 6.05 -3.76
C TYR A 164 -5.92 5.80 -2.33
N ALA A 165 -4.73 6.29 -2.00
CA ALA A 165 -4.19 6.19 -0.64
C ALA A 165 -5.01 6.95 0.40
N LEU A 166 -5.43 8.18 0.08
CA LEU A 166 -6.28 8.99 0.96
C LEU A 166 -7.63 8.32 1.23
N PHE A 167 -8.24 7.72 0.19
CA PHE A 167 -9.47 6.95 0.37
C PHE A 167 -9.24 5.72 1.25
N ALA A 168 -8.17 4.96 0.99
CA ALA A 168 -7.82 3.76 1.74
C ALA A 168 -7.63 4.01 3.24
N ASP A 169 -7.09 5.17 3.60
CA ASP A 169 -6.85 5.60 4.99
C ASP A 169 -8.03 6.42 5.55
N ALA A 170 -9.15 6.45 4.83
CA ALA A 170 -10.38 7.13 5.20
C ALA A 170 -10.25 8.66 5.40
N ALA A 171 -9.25 9.28 4.79
CA ALA A 171 -9.07 10.74 4.72
C ALA A 171 -9.99 11.33 3.62
N PHE A 172 -11.31 11.21 3.80
CA PHE A 172 -12.28 11.45 2.75
C PHE A 172 -12.36 12.91 2.29
N THR A 173 -12.12 13.86 3.18
CA THR A 173 -12.11 15.28 2.84
C THR A 173 -10.97 15.60 1.89
N GLU A 174 -9.76 15.17 2.25
CA GLU A 174 -8.56 15.35 1.44
C GLU A 174 -8.66 14.56 0.12
N TYR A 175 -9.22 13.36 0.17
CA TYR A 175 -9.52 12.56 -1.02
C TYR A 175 -10.40 13.34 -2.02
N GLN A 176 -11.53 13.89 -1.56
CA GLN A 176 -12.44 14.65 -2.43
C GLN A 176 -11.76 15.88 -3.02
N GLN A 177 -11.04 16.65 -2.21
CA GLN A 177 -10.33 17.83 -2.68
C GLN A 177 -9.28 17.49 -3.74
N LEU A 178 -8.44 16.48 -3.48
CA LEU A 178 -7.41 16.08 -4.44
C LEU A 178 -8.01 15.48 -5.71
N LEU A 179 -9.13 14.76 -5.60
CA LEU A 179 -9.83 14.17 -6.74
C LEU A 179 -10.43 15.22 -7.66
N GLU A 180 -10.98 16.32 -7.11
CA GLU A 180 -11.47 17.46 -7.88
C GLU A 180 -10.33 18.20 -8.58
N GLU A 181 -9.23 18.49 -7.88
CA GLU A 181 -8.04 19.08 -8.50
C GLU A 181 -7.48 18.20 -9.63
N ALA A 182 -7.39 16.88 -9.41
CA ALA A 182 -6.92 15.95 -10.43
C ALA A 182 -7.84 15.92 -11.65
N LYS A 183 -9.17 16.05 -11.45
CA LYS A 183 -10.14 16.12 -12.55
C LYS A 183 -9.87 17.30 -13.46
N ASP A 184 -9.72 18.50 -12.88
CA ASP A 184 -9.50 19.73 -13.64
C ASP A 184 -8.21 19.61 -14.47
N ILE A 185 -7.12 19.14 -13.85
CA ILE A 185 -5.83 18.89 -14.52
C ILE A 185 -5.98 17.91 -15.69
N ILE A 186 -6.71 16.81 -15.51
CA ILE A 186 -6.88 15.75 -16.52
C ILE A 186 -7.78 16.23 -17.65
N CYS A 187 -8.84 16.99 -17.37
CA CYS A 187 -9.73 17.55 -18.37
C CYS A 187 -8.99 18.55 -19.26
N ASP A 188 -8.11 19.37 -18.70
CA ASP A 188 -7.28 20.31 -19.46
C ASP A 188 -6.27 19.58 -20.39
N GLY A 189 -5.80 18.42 -19.96
CA GLY A 189 -4.85 17.60 -20.70
C GLY A 189 -5.44 16.80 -21.86
N ASN A 190 -6.77 16.64 -21.94
CA ASN A 190 -7.49 15.89 -22.99
C ASN A 190 -7.02 14.43 -23.19
N ASP A 191 -6.60 13.72 -22.14
CA ASP A 191 -6.24 12.32 -22.21
C ASP A 191 -7.43 11.43 -21.77
N PRO A 192 -8.08 10.69 -22.69
CA PRO A 192 -9.21 9.84 -22.34
C PRO A 192 -8.85 8.69 -21.38
N ASN A 193 -7.62 8.14 -21.46
CA ASN A 193 -7.21 7.07 -20.56
C ASN A 193 -7.05 7.59 -19.13
N LEU A 194 -6.43 8.76 -18.95
CA LEU A 194 -6.34 9.40 -17.62
C LEU A 194 -7.71 9.76 -17.06
N LEU A 195 -8.64 10.22 -17.90
CA LEU A 195 -10.02 10.46 -17.46
C LEU A 195 -10.72 9.16 -17.07
N GLY A 196 -10.44 8.07 -17.76
CA GLY A 196 -10.91 6.73 -17.38
C GLY A 196 -10.35 6.27 -16.03
N GLU A 197 -9.06 6.49 -15.78
CA GLU A 197 -8.44 6.24 -14.47
C GLU A 197 -9.07 7.09 -13.37
N TRP A 198 -9.34 8.35 -13.66
CA TRP A 198 -10.07 9.23 -12.73
C TRP A 198 -11.45 8.67 -12.40
N GLU A 199 -12.23 8.21 -13.39
CA GLU A 199 -13.54 7.59 -13.17
C GLU A 199 -13.45 6.33 -12.27
N LEU A 200 -12.40 5.52 -12.41
CA LEU A 200 -12.17 4.37 -11.53
C LEU A 200 -11.99 4.79 -10.07
N ILE A 201 -11.21 5.84 -9.82
CA ILE A 201 -11.00 6.36 -8.47
C ILE A 201 -12.23 7.11 -7.96
N ALA A 202 -12.90 7.87 -8.82
CA ALA A 202 -14.12 8.60 -8.46
C ALA A 202 -15.26 7.68 -8.03
N ALA A 203 -15.30 6.45 -8.52
CA ALA A 203 -16.30 5.45 -8.09
C ALA A 203 -16.31 5.22 -6.57
N PHE A 204 -15.18 5.43 -5.90
CA PHE A 204 -15.11 5.25 -4.45
C PHE A 204 -15.89 6.30 -3.64
N GLN A 205 -16.24 7.45 -4.23
CA GLN A 205 -17.14 8.42 -3.58
C GLN A 205 -18.52 7.85 -3.31
N ASP A 206 -18.94 6.92 -4.18
CA ASP A 206 -20.26 6.30 -4.11
C ASP A 206 -20.27 5.00 -3.29
N PHE A 207 -19.11 4.57 -2.77
CA PHE A 207 -19.01 3.37 -1.94
C PHE A 207 -19.92 3.48 -0.71
N PRO A 208 -20.71 2.44 -0.36
CA PRO A 208 -20.79 1.12 -0.97
C PRO A 208 -21.96 0.93 -1.98
N ASN A 209 -22.42 2.00 -2.62
CA ASN A 209 -23.52 1.96 -3.59
C ASN A 209 -23.03 1.39 -4.94
N LEU A 210 -23.20 0.09 -5.12
CA LEU A 210 -22.75 -0.64 -6.32
C LEU A 210 -23.32 -0.09 -7.63
N GLU A 211 -24.58 0.35 -7.64
CA GLU A 211 -25.25 0.85 -8.86
C GLU A 211 -24.61 2.17 -9.33
N LYS A 212 -24.24 3.04 -8.40
CA LYS A 212 -23.54 4.29 -8.71
C LYS A 212 -22.07 4.03 -9.10
N MET A 213 -21.39 3.14 -8.38
CA MET A 213 -20.02 2.73 -8.74
C MET A 213 -19.99 2.14 -10.16
N GLU A 214 -20.98 1.33 -10.54
CA GLU A 214 -21.10 0.78 -11.89
C GLU A 214 -21.16 1.85 -12.97
N GLN A 215 -21.86 2.96 -12.72
CA GLN A 215 -21.93 4.07 -13.68
C GLN A 215 -20.56 4.68 -13.97
N HIS A 216 -19.72 4.84 -12.93
CA HIS A 216 -18.35 5.26 -13.09
C HIS A 216 -17.54 4.25 -13.90
N TYR A 217 -17.61 2.96 -13.58
CA TYR A 217 -16.89 1.92 -14.31
C TYR A 217 -17.34 1.81 -15.78
N GLN A 218 -18.61 2.04 -16.08
CA GLN A 218 -19.09 2.08 -17.47
C GLN A 218 -18.56 3.30 -18.23
N ARG A 219 -18.38 4.46 -17.57
CA ARG A 219 -17.72 5.62 -18.18
C ARG A 219 -16.24 5.33 -18.42
N ALA A 220 -15.54 4.78 -17.42
CA ALA A 220 -14.15 4.36 -17.56
C ALA A 220 -13.97 3.39 -18.75
N LYS A 221 -14.84 2.40 -18.91
CA LYS A 221 -14.79 1.44 -20.01
C LYS A 221 -14.89 2.09 -21.40
N ARG A 222 -15.61 3.19 -21.51
CA ARG A 222 -15.73 3.93 -22.80
C ARG A 222 -14.49 4.77 -23.10
N LEU A 223 -13.73 5.15 -22.11
CA LEU A 223 -12.59 6.03 -22.18
C LEU A 223 -11.26 5.28 -22.29
N MET A 224 -11.12 4.19 -21.55
CA MET A 224 -9.88 3.44 -21.45
C MET A 224 -9.69 2.47 -22.60
N THR A 225 -8.49 2.45 -23.14
CA THR A 225 -8.06 1.52 -24.20
C THR A 225 -7.19 0.38 -23.68
N ALA A 226 -6.71 0.49 -22.45
CA ALA A 226 -5.90 -0.49 -21.75
C ALA A 226 -6.36 -0.61 -20.29
N PRO A 227 -6.03 -1.70 -19.59
CA PRO A 227 -6.29 -1.83 -18.16
C PRO A 227 -5.62 -0.71 -17.35
N SER A 228 -6.21 -0.40 -16.20
CA SER A 228 -5.69 0.59 -15.26
C SER A 228 -4.24 0.32 -14.87
N VAL A 229 -3.47 1.40 -14.76
CA VAL A 229 -2.10 1.39 -14.26
C VAL A 229 -2.01 1.92 -12.81
N ILE A 230 -3.13 2.31 -12.21
CA ILE A 230 -3.18 2.73 -10.79
C ILE A 230 -3.08 1.51 -9.88
N PHE A 231 -3.84 0.46 -10.18
CA PHE A 231 -3.92 -0.72 -9.34
C PHE A 231 -2.87 -1.75 -9.76
N THR A 232 -2.05 -2.18 -8.82
CA THR A 232 -1.03 -3.19 -9.07
C THR A 232 -1.40 -4.55 -8.49
N VAL A 233 -0.74 -5.58 -9.03
CA VAL A 233 -0.87 -6.94 -8.50
C VAL A 233 -0.36 -6.97 -7.06
N GLY A 234 -1.17 -7.45 -6.14
CA GLY A 234 -0.82 -7.55 -4.71
C GLY A 234 -1.29 -6.37 -3.87
N GLU A 235 -1.74 -5.27 -4.46
CA GLU A 235 -2.43 -4.24 -3.69
C GLU A 235 -3.78 -4.76 -3.17
N PRO A 236 -4.16 -4.38 -1.95
CA PRO A 236 -5.37 -4.90 -1.33
C PRO A 236 -6.63 -4.31 -2.01
N PHE A 237 -7.45 -5.19 -2.57
CA PHE A 237 -8.80 -4.81 -2.95
C PHE A 237 -9.63 -4.52 -1.69
N LEU A 238 -10.35 -3.39 -1.69
CA LEU A 238 -11.21 -2.94 -0.59
C LEU A 238 -10.50 -2.78 0.77
N PHE A 239 -9.26 -2.31 0.72
CA PHE A 239 -8.61 -1.66 1.87
C PHE A 239 -8.52 -2.52 3.13
N GLY A 240 -8.25 -3.81 2.97
CA GLY A 240 -8.01 -4.70 4.08
C GLY A 240 -9.27 -5.35 4.67
N SER A 241 -10.44 -5.22 4.06
CA SER A 241 -11.58 -6.03 4.47
C SER A 241 -11.43 -7.48 4.02
N ILE A 242 -11.75 -8.41 4.90
CA ILE A 242 -11.79 -9.85 4.65
C ILE A 242 -13.22 -10.38 4.44
N SER A 243 -14.20 -9.49 4.34
CA SER A 243 -15.62 -9.87 4.13
C SER A 243 -16.29 -8.91 3.16
N MET A 244 -16.76 -9.42 2.05
CA MET A 244 -17.51 -8.68 1.06
C MET A 244 -18.93 -8.37 1.55
N TRP A 245 -19.53 -9.27 2.32
CA TRP A 245 -20.83 -9.02 2.93
C TRP A 245 -20.81 -7.78 3.81
N ARG A 246 -19.81 -7.66 4.68
CA ARG A 246 -19.69 -6.49 5.57
C ARG A 246 -19.58 -5.17 4.82
N LEU A 247 -18.99 -5.21 3.63
CA LEU A 247 -18.79 -4.01 2.82
C LEU A 247 -20.05 -3.60 2.06
N PHE A 248 -20.77 -4.56 1.46
CA PHE A 248 -21.80 -4.26 0.48
C PHE A 248 -23.22 -4.57 0.92
N TYR A 249 -23.43 -5.37 1.97
CA TYR A 249 -24.75 -5.61 2.50
C TYR A 249 -25.23 -4.45 3.37
N THR A 250 -25.95 -3.52 2.77
CA THR A 250 -26.41 -2.28 3.43
C THR A 250 -27.89 -2.28 3.77
N LYS A 251 -28.68 -3.14 3.15
CA LYS A 251 -30.14 -3.19 3.33
C LYS A 251 -30.61 -4.60 3.66
N PRO A 252 -31.36 -4.78 4.77
CA PRO A 252 -31.95 -6.07 5.12
C PRO A 252 -32.84 -6.62 4.00
N GLY A 253 -32.72 -7.90 3.71
CA GLY A 253 -33.51 -8.59 2.70
C GLY A 253 -32.98 -8.53 1.27
N GLU A 254 -31.93 -7.74 0.97
CA GLU A 254 -31.37 -7.58 -0.39
C GLU A 254 -30.14 -8.45 -0.65
N LEU A 255 -29.92 -9.55 0.07
CA LEU A 255 -28.71 -10.37 -0.05
C LEU A 255 -28.47 -10.89 -1.48
N GLU A 256 -29.47 -11.50 -2.09
CA GLU A 256 -29.36 -12.05 -3.44
C GLU A 256 -29.21 -10.94 -4.49
N ARG A 257 -30.02 -9.89 -4.39
CA ARG A 257 -29.92 -8.73 -5.28
C ARG A 257 -28.54 -8.08 -5.22
N THR A 258 -27.99 -7.93 -4.01
CA THR A 258 -26.65 -7.40 -3.83
C THR A 258 -25.61 -8.33 -4.44
N ALA A 259 -25.76 -9.66 -4.29
CA ALA A 259 -24.86 -10.64 -4.89
C ALA A 259 -24.85 -10.53 -6.43
N GLU A 260 -26.04 -10.47 -7.07
CA GLU A 260 -26.17 -10.32 -8.53
C GLU A 260 -25.56 -9.00 -9.02
N THR A 261 -25.82 -7.92 -8.28
CA THR A 261 -25.27 -6.61 -8.63
C THR A 261 -23.75 -6.59 -8.48
N LEU A 262 -23.22 -7.13 -7.38
CA LEU A 262 -21.78 -7.19 -7.14
C LEU A 262 -21.07 -8.04 -8.19
N GLU A 263 -21.64 -9.18 -8.58
CA GLU A 263 -21.08 -10.05 -9.62
C GLU A 263 -20.92 -9.28 -10.96
N ARG A 264 -21.97 -8.59 -11.39
CA ARG A 264 -21.94 -7.75 -12.60
C ARG A 264 -20.93 -6.60 -12.50
N VAL A 265 -20.93 -5.90 -11.39
CA VAL A 265 -20.01 -4.77 -11.13
C VAL A 265 -18.56 -5.24 -11.07
N MET A 266 -18.30 -6.37 -10.40
CA MET A 266 -16.94 -6.91 -10.29
C MET A 266 -16.43 -7.47 -11.62
N GLN A 267 -17.31 -8.05 -12.46
CA GLN A 267 -16.92 -8.45 -13.81
C GLN A 267 -16.42 -7.24 -14.63
N LEU A 268 -17.15 -6.13 -14.57
CA LEU A 268 -16.76 -4.88 -15.23
C LEU A 268 -15.46 -4.32 -14.64
N TYR A 269 -15.39 -4.17 -13.33
CA TYR A 269 -14.21 -3.67 -12.62
C TYR A 269 -12.95 -4.48 -12.93
N ASN A 270 -13.04 -5.82 -12.86
CA ASN A 270 -11.91 -6.71 -13.14
C ASN A 270 -11.42 -6.59 -14.60
N SER A 271 -12.32 -6.32 -15.55
CA SER A 271 -11.93 -6.08 -16.93
C SER A 271 -11.13 -4.80 -17.12
N LEU A 272 -11.36 -3.79 -16.27
CA LEU A 272 -10.69 -2.50 -16.30
C LEU A 272 -9.38 -2.47 -15.49
N THR A 273 -9.25 -3.35 -14.50
CA THR A 273 -8.14 -3.34 -13.53
C THR A 273 -7.25 -4.59 -13.60
N ALA A 274 -7.28 -5.30 -14.73
CA ALA A 274 -6.56 -6.56 -14.91
C ALA A 274 -6.82 -7.59 -13.80
N GLY A 275 -8.03 -7.57 -13.23
CA GLY A 275 -8.44 -8.54 -12.20
C GLY A 275 -8.07 -8.17 -10.77
N HIS A 276 -7.85 -6.90 -10.46
CA HIS A 276 -7.53 -6.44 -9.10
C HIS A 276 -8.54 -6.88 -8.03
N GLY A 277 -9.83 -7.01 -8.37
CA GLY A 277 -10.88 -7.49 -7.48
C GLY A 277 -11.26 -8.97 -7.66
N SER A 278 -10.40 -9.79 -8.27
CA SER A 278 -10.71 -11.20 -8.56
C SER A 278 -11.03 -11.99 -7.28
N GLY A 279 -12.10 -12.76 -7.34
CA GLY A 279 -12.60 -13.59 -6.24
C GLY A 279 -13.56 -12.87 -5.29
N ALA A 280 -13.73 -11.54 -5.40
CA ALA A 280 -14.57 -10.78 -4.48
C ALA A 280 -16.08 -11.12 -4.62
N ALA A 281 -16.57 -11.30 -5.84
CA ALA A 281 -17.97 -11.67 -6.07
C ALA A 281 -18.25 -13.08 -5.57
N GLU A 282 -17.35 -14.02 -5.83
CA GLU A 282 -17.42 -15.40 -5.35
C GLU A 282 -17.38 -15.43 -3.80
N LEU A 283 -16.52 -14.63 -3.18
CA LEU A 283 -16.46 -14.52 -1.72
C LEU A 283 -17.82 -14.06 -1.17
N TYR A 284 -18.41 -13.00 -1.73
CA TYR A 284 -19.73 -12.54 -1.30
C TYR A 284 -20.81 -13.64 -1.45
N ARG A 285 -20.85 -14.31 -2.60
CA ARG A 285 -21.77 -15.44 -2.84
C ARG A 285 -21.60 -16.54 -1.79
N GLY A 286 -20.36 -16.91 -1.51
CA GLY A 286 -20.06 -17.91 -0.49
C GLY A 286 -20.51 -17.50 0.90
N GLU A 287 -20.30 -16.24 1.29
CA GLU A 287 -20.78 -15.69 2.57
C GLU A 287 -22.31 -15.72 2.66
N VAL A 288 -23.01 -15.35 1.59
CA VAL A 288 -24.48 -15.42 1.50
C VAL A 288 -24.97 -16.88 1.62
N CYS A 289 -24.36 -17.80 0.89
CA CYS A 289 -24.72 -19.22 0.97
C CYS A 289 -24.51 -19.79 2.37
N CYS A 290 -23.39 -19.44 3.01
CA CYS A 290 -23.09 -19.85 4.38
C CYS A 290 -24.15 -19.31 5.38
N ALA A 291 -24.52 -18.05 5.27
CA ALA A 291 -25.55 -17.43 6.10
C ALA A 291 -26.93 -18.04 5.91
N GLN A 292 -27.23 -18.55 4.72
CA GLN A 292 -28.50 -19.24 4.39
C GLN A 292 -28.48 -20.74 4.74
N GLY A 293 -27.37 -21.27 5.26
CA GLY A 293 -27.21 -22.69 5.56
C GLY A 293 -26.96 -23.56 4.32
N ARG A 294 -26.70 -22.97 3.16
CA ARG A 294 -26.33 -23.67 1.92
C ARG A 294 -24.82 -23.96 1.92
N PHE A 295 -24.43 -24.82 2.84
CA PHE A 295 -22.99 -25.02 3.15
C PHE A 295 -22.21 -25.66 1.99
N ALA A 296 -22.82 -26.50 1.16
CA ALA A 296 -22.14 -27.08 0.00
C ALA A 296 -21.84 -26.01 -1.06
N ASP A 297 -22.78 -25.12 -1.34
CA ASP A 297 -22.57 -23.99 -2.25
C ASP A 297 -21.54 -23.01 -1.71
N ALA A 298 -21.60 -22.75 -0.39
CA ALA A 298 -20.62 -21.88 0.28
C ALA A 298 -19.17 -22.42 0.15
N GLU A 299 -19.00 -23.74 0.21
CA GLU A 299 -17.69 -24.38 0.01
C GLU A 299 -17.19 -24.20 -1.43
N ILE A 300 -18.07 -24.40 -2.42
CA ILE A 300 -17.73 -24.21 -3.84
C ILE A 300 -17.28 -22.76 -4.10
N TYR A 301 -18.10 -21.79 -3.70
CA TYR A 301 -17.77 -20.38 -3.87
C TYR A 301 -16.53 -19.95 -3.06
N GLY A 302 -16.34 -20.51 -1.87
CA GLY A 302 -15.13 -20.26 -1.07
C GLY A 302 -13.86 -20.70 -1.79
N TYR A 303 -13.83 -21.88 -2.41
CA TYR A 303 -12.71 -22.33 -3.22
C TYR A 303 -12.55 -21.54 -4.52
N GLN A 304 -13.62 -21.16 -5.17
CA GLN A 304 -13.56 -20.28 -6.36
C GLN A 304 -12.92 -18.94 -6.01
N ALA A 305 -13.37 -18.31 -4.92
CA ALA A 305 -12.78 -17.06 -4.40
C ALA A 305 -11.29 -17.24 -4.08
N LEU A 306 -10.94 -18.33 -3.38
CA LEU A 306 -9.56 -18.63 -2.99
C LEU A 306 -8.65 -18.75 -4.22
N TYR A 307 -9.01 -19.57 -5.20
CA TYR A 307 -8.17 -19.77 -6.39
C TYR A 307 -8.09 -18.53 -7.28
N ALA A 308 -9.19 -17.79 -7.47
CA ALA A 308 -9.17 -16.55 -8.24
C ALA A 308 -8.29 -15.47 -7.60
N SER A 309 -8.39 -15.32 -6.29
CA SER A 309 -7.60 -14.34 -5.54
C SER A 309 -6.11 -14.69 -5.47
N LEU A 310 -5.77 -15.97 -5.35
CA LEU A 310 -4.38 -16.45 -5.37
C LEU A 310 -3.66 -16.11 -6.67
N GLN A 311 -4.31 -16.35 -7.81
CA GLN A 311 -3.75 -16.04 -9.13
C GLN A 311 -3.42 -14.56 -9.30
N ARG A 312 -4.14 -13.68 -8.61
CA ARG A 312 -4.00 -12.22 -8.65
C ARG A 312 -3.31 -11.63 -7.42
N LYS A 313 -2.84 -12.48 -6.51
CA LYS A 313 -2.19 -12.07 -5.26
C LYS A 313 -3.06 -11.11 -4.42
N ASN A 314 -4.37 -11.29 -4.45
CA ASN A 314 -5.32 -10.47 -3.71
C ASN A 314 -5.48 -10.99 -2.28
N ALA A 315 -4.65 -10.50 -1.38
CA ALA A 315 -4.59 -10.94 0.02
C ALA A 315 -5.93 -10.86 0.74
N CYS A 316 -6.65 -9.76 0.60
CA CYS A 316 -7.90 -9.53 1.31
C CYS A 316 -8.94 -10.60 0.99
N VAL A 317 -9.14 -10.84 -0.30
CA VAL A 317 -10.09 -11.86 -0.75
C VAL A 317 -9.62 -13.26 -0.38
N THR A 318 -8.32 -13.52 -0.46
CA THR A 318 -7.75 -14.81 -0.07
C THR A 318 -8.00 -15.13 1.40
N TYR A 319 -7.66 -14.21 2.30
CA TYR A 319 -7.91 -14.40 3.74
C TYR A 319 -9.41 -14.45 4.06
N GLY A 320 -10.25 -13.70 3.32
CA GLY A 320 -11.70 -13.80 3.40
C GLY A 320 -12.23 -15.18 3.00
N ALA A 321 -11.71 -15.74 1.91
CA ALA A 321 -12.07 -17.08 1.46
C ALA A 321 -11.64 -18.17 2.45
N VAL A 322 -10.44 -18.06 3.03
CA VAL A 322 -9.97 -18.97 4.09
C VAL A 322 -10.88 -18.89 5.32
N LEU A 323 -11.28 -17.67 5.73
CA LEU A 323 -12.19 -17.47 6.86
C LEU A 323 -13.56 -18.10 6.56
N LEU A 324 -14.10 -17.89 5.36
CA LEU A 324 -15.38 -18.49 4.93
C LEU A 324 -15.33 -20.02 4.96
N LEU A 325 -14.29 -20.61 4.37
CA LEU A 325 -14.11 -22.07 4.33
C LEU A 325 -14.00 -22.67 5.72
N GLY A 326 -13.23 -22.04 6.62
CA GLY A 326 -13.11 -22.47 8.01
C GLY A 326 -14.43 -22.36 8.77
N THR A 327 -15.13 -21.23 8.63
CA THR A 327 -16.46 -21.03 9.23
C THR A 327 -17.47 -22.08 8.74
N ASN A 328 -17.49 -22.32 7.44
CA ASN A 328 -18.36 -23.32 6.81
C ASN A 328 -18.05 -24.73 7.32
N ALA A 329 -16.77 -25.10 7.47
CA ALA A 329 -16.36 -26.39 8.01
C ALA A 329 -16.86 -26.58 9.44
N VAL A 330 -16.78 -25.54 10.30
CA VAL A 330 -17.27 -25.59 11.67
C VAL A 330 -18.79 -25.79 11.71
N TYR A 331 -19.57 -25.05 10.90
CA TYR A 331 -21.02 -25.22 10.85
C TYR A 331 -21.45 -26.60 10.37
N ARG A 332 -20.69 -27.23 9.47
CA ARG A 332 -20.93 -28.60 9.01
C ARG A 332 -20.45 -29.67 9.99
N GLY A 333 -19.64 -29.30 10.97
CA GLY A 333 -18.95 -30.26 11.81
C GLY A 333 -17.86 -31.07 11.11
N ASP A 334 -17.35 -30.56 9.97
CA ASP A 334 -16.31 -31.21 9.16
C ASP A 334 -14.91 -30.88 9.69
N LEU A 335 -14.43 -31.75 10.60
CA LEU A 335 -13.12 -31.59 11.22
C LEU A 335 -11.96 -31.68 10.23
N ALA A 336 -12.10 -32.46 9.17
CA ALA A 336 -11.05 -32.60 8.14
C ALA A 336 -10.92 -31.34 7.30
N ALA A 337 -12.04 -30.74 6.88
CA ALA A 337 -12.06 -29.45 6.20
C ALA A 337 -11.53 -28.33 7.11
N TRP A 338 -11.88 -28.33 8.39
CA TRP A 338 -11.36 -27.39 9.39
C TRP A 338 -9.84 -27.48 9.50
N LYS A 339 -9.26 -28.67 9.61
CA LYS A 339 -7.81 -28.85 9.68
C LYS A 339 -7.12 -28.34 8.42
N ARG A 340 -7.64 -28.68 7.23
CA ARG A 340 -7.08 -28.15 5.96
C ARG A 340 -7.06 -26.62 5.93
N THR A 341 -8.08 -25.97 6.50
CA THR A 341 -8.14 -24.50 6.56
C THR A 341 -7.10 -23.92 7.50
N LEU A 342 -6.84 -24.58 8.64
CA LEU A 342 -5.74 -24.21 9.53
C LEU A 342 -4.37 -24.38 8.88
N ASP A 343 -4.17 -25.50 8.18
CA ASP A 343 -2.92 -25.76 7.45
C ASP A 343 -2.64 -24.65 6.41
N TYR A 344 -3.67 -24.11 5.78
CA TYR A 344 -3.55 -22.98 4.87
C TYR A 344 -2.99 -21.71 5.53
N LEU A 345 -3.26 -21.49 6.80
CA LEU A 345 -2.75 -20.34 7.55
C LEU A 345 -1.34 -20.56 8.12
N GLU A 346 -0.98 -21.82 8.38
CA GLU A 346 0.24 -22.17 9.08
C GLU A 346 1.37 -22.57 8.13
N ASP A 347 1.05 -23.10 6.93
CA ASP A 347 2.06 -23.53 5.96
C ASP A 347 2.72 -22.32 5.26
N PRO A 348 4.03 -22.11 5.46
CA PRO A 348 4.75 -21.05 4.76
C PRO A 348 4.75 -21.18 3.23
N ALA A 349 4.55 -22.39 2.69
CA ALA A 349 4.43 -22.60 1.24
C ALA A 349 3.10 -22.11 0.67
N HIS A 350 2.06 -22.10 1.49
CA HIS A 350 0.76 -21.51 1.19
C HIS A 350 0.65 -20.08 1.74
N THR A 351 1.44 -19.75 2.75
CA THR A 351 1.56 -18.38 3.26
C THR A 351 2.30 -17.58 2.19
N TYR A 352 1.60 -16.78 1.53
CA TYR A 352 1.94 -15.95 0.38
C TYR A 352 3.31 -15.33 0.50
N ALA A 353 4.32 -15.91 -0.16
CA ALA A 353 5.68 -15.39 -0.22
C ALA A 353 5.74 -13.93 -0.76
N PHE A 354 4.68 -13.49 -1.42
CA PHE A 354 4.56 -12.13 -1.94
C PHE A 354 3.96 -11.11 -0.95
N LEU A 355 3.43 -11.59 0.19
CA LEU A 355 2.87 -10.74 1.26
C LEU A 355 3.75 -10.75 2.51
N GLN A 356 4.84 -11.53 2.47
CA GLN A 356 5.73 -11.63 3.62
C GLN A 356 6.17 -10.21 4.03
N ASP A 357 5.86 -9.91 5.29
CA ASP A 357 6.29 -8.72 6.03
C ASP A 357 5.53 -7.41 5.76
N THR A 358 4.43 -7.40 5.01
CA THR A 358 3.58 -6.21 5.03
C THR A 358 2.75 -6.16 6.32
N PHE A 359 2.61 -4.97 6.90
CA PHE A 359 1.77 -4.77 8.09
C PHE A 359 0.33 -5.25 7.88
N LEU A 360 -0.19 -5.10 6.66
CA LEU A 360 -1.52 -5.55 6.28
C LEU A 360 -1.66 -7.08 6.33
N ASP A 361 -0.68 -7.82 5.83
CA ASP A 361 -0.66 -9.28 5.88
C ASP A 361 -0.70 -9.80 7.31
N VAL A 362 0.18 -9.26 8.17
CA VAL A 362 0.21 -9.61 9.59
C VAL A 362 -1.15 -9.36 10.25
N CYS A 363 -1.76 -8.20 10.01
CA CYS A 363 -3.05 -7.85 10.57
C CYS A 363 -4.18 -8.77 10.07
N MET A 364 -4.20 -9.12 8.78
CA MET A 364 -5.21 -10.01 8.22
C MET A 364 -5.06 -11.43 8.73
N LYS A 365 -3.84 -11.95 8.76
CA LYS A 365 -3.53 -13.27 9.30
C LYS A 365 -3.94 -13.36 10.77
N GLU A 366 -3.54 -12.41 11.61
CA GLU A 366 -3.93 -12.34 13.02
C GLU A 366 -5.44 -12.28 13.19
N THR A 367 -6.15 -11.57 12.29
CA THR A 367 -7.61 -11.50 12.33
C THR A 367 -8.24 -12.85 12.04
N VAL A 368 -7.85 -13.52 10.97
CA VAL A 368 -8.40 -14.84 10.63
C VAL A 368 -8.08 -15.86 11.72
N GLN A 369 -6.85 -15.88 12.21
CA GLN A 369 -6.45 -16.72 13.35
C GLN A 369 -7.30 -16.44 14.59
N SER A 370 -7.60 -15.17 14.84
CA SER A 370 -8.43 -14.74 15.94
C SER A 370 -9.88 -15.21 15.79
N TYR A 371 -10.46 -15.13 14.61
CA TYR A 371 -11.79 -15.68 14.34
C TYR A 371 -11.82 -17.21 14.48
N PHE A 372 -10.83 -17.90 13.97
CA PHE A 372 -10.73 -19.36 14.13
C PHE A 372 -10.63 -19.79 15.57
N ALA A 373 -9.92 -19.02 16.35
CA ALA A 373 -9.84 -19.28 17.78
C ALA A 373 -11.16 -19.04 18.53
N MET A 374 -12.05 -18.14 18.06
CA MET A 374 -13.41 -17.99 18.59
C MET A 374 -14.32 -19.16 18.24
N LEU A 375 -14.12 -19.76 17.10
CA LEU A 375 -14.91 -20.90 16.66
C LEU A 375 -14.55 -22.20 17.42
N GLN A 376 -13.39 -22.24 18.09
CA GLN A 376 -13.00 -23.38 18.93
C GLN A 376 -13.65 -23.28 20.32
N PRO A 377 -14.25 -24.36 20.85
CA PRO A 377 -15.11 -24.30 22.04
C PRO A 377 -14.47 -24.02 23.40
N LYS A 378 -13.16 -23.84 23.49
CA LYS A 378 -12.49 -23.68 24.80
C LYS A 378 -11.28 -22.75 24.75
N GLU A 379 -11.44 -21.48 25.15
CA GLU A 379 -10.44 -20.76 25.93
C GLU A 379 -10.77 -19.27 26.13
N SER A 380 -10.94 -18.84 27.38
CA SER A 380 -11.27 -17.47 27.78
C SER A 380 -10.13 -16.44 27.57
N ARG A 381 -8.88 -16.88 27.41
CA ARG A 381 -7.74 -16.00 27.09
C ARG A 381 -7.75 -15.51 25.63
N LEU A 382 -8.31 -16.30 24.76
CA LEU A 382 -8.41 -16.01 23.36
C LEU A 382 -9.42 -14.89 23.05
N ARG A 383 -10.55 -14.82 23.78
CA ARG A 383 -11.53 -13.72 23.66
C ARG A 383 -10.88 -12.33 23.83
N LYS A 384 -9.90 -12.19 24.73
CA LYS A 384 -9.21 -10.89 24.95
C LYS A 384 -8.24 -10.53 23.82
N ARG A 385 -7.53 -11.51 23.24
CA ARG A 385 -6.66 -11.30 22.08
C ARG A 385 -7.46 -10.93 20.83
N LEU A 386 -8.62 -11.53 20.67
CA LEU A 386 -9.57 -11.29 19.59
C LEU A 386 -10.14 -9.88 19.59
N GLN A 387 -10.56 -9.43 20.78
CA GLN A 387 -11.04 -8.06 20.95
C GLN A 387 -9.93 -7.07 20.57
N ALA A 388 -8.68 -7.36 20.94
CA ALA A 388 -7.55 -6.51 20.62
C ALA A 388 -7.18 -6.54 19.12
N ALA A 389 -7.21 -7.70 18.45
CA ALA A 389 -6.94 -7.82 17.02
C ALA A 389 -8.08 -7.26 16.17
N SER A 390 -9.33 -7.50 16.57
CA SER A 390 -10.51 -6.91 15.94
C SER A 390 -10.51 -5.39 16.07
N ASN A 391 -10.11 -4.85 17.22
CA ASN A 391 -9.98 -3.42 17.43
C ASN A 391 -8.86 -2.83 16.58
N ARG A 392 -7.70 -3.49 16.45
CA ARG A 392 -6.60 -3.02 15.59
C ARG A 392 -6.99 -2.97 14.12
N LEU A 393 -7.74 -3.94 13.61
CA LEU A 393 -8.27 -3.92 12.26
C LEU A 393 -9.36 -2.88 12.06
N TYR A 394 -10.18 -2.71 13.07
CA TYR A 394 -11.19 -1.66 13.11
C TYR A 394 -10.52 -0.28 13.07
N ASP A 395 -9.45 -0.10 13.85
CA ASP A 395 -8.66 1.12 13.89
C ASP A 395 -7.88 1.37 12.59
N LEU A 396 -7.46 0.32 11.88
CA LEU A 396 -6.76 0.43 10.61
C LEU A 396 -7.66 0.71 9.41
N ASN A 397 -8.84 0.10 9.39
CA ASN A 397 -9.66 0.08 8.20
C ASN A 397 -10.83 1.05 8.23
N PHE A 398 -11.36 1.45 9.37
CA PHE A 398 -12.68 2.07 9.40
C PHE A 398 -13.00 2.88 10.66
N THR A 399 -12.05 3.49 11.33
CA THR A 399 -12.32 4.39 12.46
C THR A 399 -13.03 5.66 12.06
N ASN A 400 -13.21 5.88 10.75
CA ASN A 400 -13.77 7.14 10.30
C ASN A 400 -15.27 7.16 10.08
N SER A 401 -15.81 8.30 10.44
CA SER A 401 -17.21 8.64 10.55
C SER A 401 -18.02 8.57 9.25
N ALA A 402 -17.39 8.46 8.09
CA ALA A 402 -18.10 8.37 6.81
C ALA A 402 -18.76 7.01 6.57
N ILE A 403 -18.27 5.94 7.22
CA ILE A 403 -18.91 4.63 7.20
C ILE A 403 -19.82 4.44 8.43
N LYS A 404 -20.06 5.47 9.22
CA LYS A 404 -21.01 5.41 10.36
C LYS A 404 -22.43 4.99 9.98
N GLY A 405 -22.79 5.02 8.69
CA GLY A 405 -24.07 4.52 8.19
C GLY A 405 -24.08 3.01 7.90
N VAL A 406 -22.92 2.39 7.72
CA VAL A 406 -22.82 0.94 7.50
C VAL A 406 -22.78 0.29 8.89
N ARG A 407 -23.93 -0.16 9.38
CA ARG A 407 -23.97 -1.07 10.51
C ARG A 407 -23.25 -2.34 10.08
N ILE A 408 -21.98 -2.50 10.52
CA ILE A 408 -21.28 -3.77 10.40
C ILE A 408 -22.14 -4.79 11.13
N PRO A 409 -22.71 -5.81 10.48
CA PRO A 409 -23.44 -6.84 11.19
C PRO A 409 -22.48 -7.43 12.20
N ARG A 410 -22.85 -7.42 13.48
CA ARG A 410 -22.13 -8.20 14.49
C ARG A 410 -22.04 -9.62 13.94
N ILE A 411 -20.87 -10.23 14.03
CA ILE A 411 -20.78 -11.68 13.84
C ILE A 411 -21.76 -12.25 14.87
N ILE A 412 -22.83 -12.85 14.38
CA ILE A 412 -23.80 -13.51 15.23
C ILE A 412 -23.06 -14.70 15.77
N LEU A 413 -22.58 -14.57 17.00
CA LEU A 413 -22.08 -15.72 17.76
C LEU A 413 -23.25 -16.67 17.94
N LYS A 414 -23.02 -17.97 17.94
CA LYS A 414 -24.01 -19.03 18.14
C LYS A 414 -24.94 -18.79 19.35
N GLU A 415 -24.53 -17.94 20.31
CA GLU A 415 -25.31 -17.52 21.47
C GLU A 415 -26.45 -16.53 21.15
N GLU A 416 -26.48 -15.92 19.96
CA GLU A 416 -27.59 -15.04 19.52
C GLU A 416 -28.58 -15.80 18.59
N LEU A 417 -28.31 -17.08 18.28
CA LEU A 417 -29.15 -17.96 17.44
C LEU A 417 -29.86 -19.06 18.25
N SER A 418 -29.69 -19.09 19.59
CA SER A 418 -30.39 -20.01 20.48
C SER A 418 -31.60 -19.39 21.16
#